data_e081d23af8a96989cece4671d310b729
#
_entry.id   e081d23af8a96989cece4671d310b729
#
_cell.length_a   1.000
_cell.length_b   1.000
_cell.length_c   1.000
_cell.angle_alpha   90.00
_cell.angle_beta   90.00
_cell.angle_gamma   90.00
#
_symmetry.space_group_name_H-M   'P 1'
#
loop_
_entity.id
_entity.type
_entity.pdbx_description
1 polymer ?
#
loop_
_entity_poly.entity_id
_entity_poly.type
_entity_poly.pdbx_seq_one_letter_code
_entity_poly.pdbx_strand_id
1 'polypeptide(L)'
;MAHDSTELYRWLNEGEVDMLAMQLPKTKGTLQCKTQWLVRDDSKSLSEAIDQWYHPDLVAKLQQKHKQQNRTHTVRRKARPVMLNAEKGIISHYDEILQRHATSIGWDWRLLAAQCYQESAYDPKAVSWAGAQGLMQIMPETAAHLGVNNVWNPEENIAAGVRYLKELSGKFQDIGDRHERIFFVLAAYNGGTGHVRDAMALARKHGRNPNTWRDVSPYILLLEQPQYYHDPAVKFGYLRGSETEGYVRNIKDRWRQYCGQARHSSSTHTPPPSGKSIVRNRESFMLDSLTR
;
A
#
# COMPACT_ATOMS: atom_id res chain seq x y z
N MET A 1 25.77 1.56 2.33
CA MET A 1 25.74 1.29 0.87
C MET A 1 27.17 1.17 0.41
N ALA A 2 27.48 0.15 -0.39
CA ALA A 2 28.81 0.07 -1.01
C ALA A 2 29.01 1.25 -1.98
N HIS A 3 30.17 1.88 -1.89
CA HIS A 3 30.50 3.02 -2.75
C HIS A 3 31.10 2.58 -4.09
N ASP A 4 31.59 1.34 -4.18
CA ASP A 4 32.13 0.75 -5.42
C ASP A 4 31.99 -0.78 -5.46
N SER A 5 32.31 -1.39 -6.60
CA SER A 5 32.25 -2.83 -6.81
C SER A 5 33.24 -3.60 -5.97
N THR A 6 34.38 -3.00 -5.59
CA THR A 6 35.43 -3.63 -4.78
C THR A 6 34.93 -3.91 -3.37
N GLU A 7 34.16 -2.98 -2.80
CA GLU A 7 33.54 -3.12 -1.48
C GLU A 7 32.46 -4.21 -1.48
N LEU A 8 31.69 -4.32 -2.56
CA LEU A 8 30.70 -5.39 -2.73
C LEU A 8 31.36 -6.78 -2.76
N TYR A 9 32.45 -6.94 -3.53
CA TYR A 9 33.22 -8.20 -3.57
C TYR A 9 33.82 -8.54 -2.22
N ARG A 10 34.29 -7.54 -1.46
CA ARG A 10 34.82 -7.74 -0.11
C ARG A 10 33.74 -8.31 0.80
N TRP A 11 32.55 -7.71 0.83
CA TRP A 11 31.42 -8.20 1.66
C TRP A 11 31.00 -9.63 1.33
N LEU A 12 31.01 -10.00 0.03
CA LEU A 12 30.73 -11.37 -0.38
C LEU A 12 31.81 -12.33 0.14
N ASN A 13 33.08 -11.98 0.03
CA ASN A 13 34.20 -12.84 0.45
C ASN A 13 34.33 -12.94 1.98
N GLU A 14 34.00 -11.87 2.70
CA GLU A 14 34.02 -11.84 4.17
C GLU A 14 32.77 -12.47 4.79
N GLY A 15 31.77 -12.88 3.97
CA GLY A 15 30.54 -13.52 4.43
C GLY A 15 29.53 -12.55 5.04
N GLU A 16 29.68 -11.26 4.83
CA GLU A 16 28.70 -10.25 5.27
C GLU A 16 27.41 -10.29 4.43
N VAL A 17 27.51 -10.81 3.21
CA VAL A 17 26.37 -11.07 2.31
C VAL A 17 26.57 -12.42 1.62
N ASP A 18 25.45 -13.12 1.34
CA ASP A 18 25.49 -14.43 0.67
C ASP A 18 25.43 -14.32 -0.84
N MET A 19 24.97 -13.18 -1.37
CA MET A 19 24.75 -12.98 -2.79
C MET A 19 24.87 -11.51 -3.18
N LEU A 20 25.36 -11.24 -4.39
CA LEU A 20 25.39 -9.92 -5.03
C LEU A 20 24.64 -9.95 -6.35
N ALA A 21 23.86 -8.90 -6.62
CA ALA A 21 23.30 -8.63 -7.94
C ALA A 21 24.04 -7.43 -8.56
N MET A 22 24.76 -7.63 -9.64
CA MET A 22 25.56 -6.60 -10.31
C MET A 22 25.09 -6.36 -11.73
N GLN A 23 25.05 -5.10 -12.13
CA GLN A 23 24.86 -4.76 -13.54
C GLN A 23 26.18 -4.86 -14.30
N LEU A 24 26.18 -5.65 -15.36
CA LEU A 24 27.34 -5.68 -16.26
C LEU A 24 27.43 -4.37 -17.04
N PRO A 25 28.66 -3.85 -17.29
CA PRO A 25 28.84 -2.65 -18.07
C PRO A 25 28.24 -2.81 -19.47
N LYS A 26 27.55 -1.77 -19.93
CA LYS A 26 26.92 -1.75 -21.26
C LYS A 26 27.97 -1.92 -22.33
N THR A 27 27.94 -3.02 -23.05
CA THR A 27 28.71 -3.17 -24.30
C THR A 27 28.04 -2.32 -25.40
N LYS A 28 28.82 -1.55 -26.14
CA LYS A 28 28.34 -0.73 -27.28
C LYS A 28 27.48 -1.60 -28.21
N GLY A 29 26.21 -1.29 -28.33
CA GLY A 29 25.28 -1.93 -29.27
C GLY A 29 24.16 -2.79 -28.64
N THR A 30 24.09 -3.00 -27.33
CA THR A 30 23.01 -3.76 -26.71
C THR A 30 22.15 -2.86 -25.82
N LEU A 31 20.83 -2.81 -26.09
CA LEU A 31 19.82 -2.10 -25.30
C LEU A 31 19.44 -2.81 -23.99
N GLN A 32 19.99 -4.01 -23.72
CA GLN A 32 19.67 -4.78 -22.52
C GLN A 32 20.79 -4.70 -21.48
N CYS A 33 20.46 -4.19 -20.27
CA CYS A 33 21.28 -4.38 -19.08
C CYS A 33 21.26 -5.87 -18.72
N LYS A 34 22.42 -6.52 -18.73
CA LYS A 34 22.57 -7.86 -18.18
C LYS A 34 22.89 -7.72 -16.70
N THR A 35 22.08 -8.34 -15.84
CA THR A 35 22.37 -8.48 -14.41
C THR A 35 23.04 -9.83 -14.20
N GLN A 36 24.17 -9.83 -13.49
CA GLN A 36 24.86 -11.05 -13.05
C GLN A 36 24.66 -11.20 -11.54
N TRP A 37 24.38 -12.42 -11.13
CA TRP A 37 24.28 -12.78 -9.72
C TRP A 37 25.53 -13.55 -9.35
N LEU A 38 26.20 -13.11 -8.31
CA LEU A 38 27.37 -13.76 -7.73
C LEU A 38 26.96 -14.32 -6.38
N VAL A 39 27.20 -15.60 -6.18
CA VAL A 39 26.94 -16.32 -4.92
C VAL A 39 28.28 -16.73 -4.35
N ARG A 40 28.40 -16.74 -3.05
CA ARG A 40 29.60 -17.15 -2.34
C ARG A 40 29.92 -18.63 -2.64
N ASP A 41 31.19 -18.95 -2.85
CA ASP A 41 31.66 -20.28 -3.28
C ASP A 41 31.29 -21.43 -2.30
N ASP A 42 31.14 -21.12 -1.01
CA ASP A 42 30.73 -22.08 0.02
C ASP A 42 29.22 -22.31 0.11
N SER A 43 28.41 -21.51 -0.60
CA SER A 43 26.96 -21.54 -0.58
C SER A 43 26.35 -22.34 -1.75
N LYS A 44 26.84 -23.57 -1.99
CA LYS A 44 26.38 -24.41 -3.10
C LYS A 44 24.88 -24.65 -3.12
N SER A 45 24.26 -24.87 -1.95
CA SER A 45 22.80 -25.05 -1.83
C SER A 45 22.00 -23.83 -2.29
N LEU A 46 22.51 -22.64 -2.05
CA LEU A 46 21.90 -21.39 -2.50
C LEU A 46 22.05 -21.23 -4.02
N SER A 47 23.21 -21.54 -4.58
CA SER A 47 23.45 -21.54 -6.03
C SER A 47 22.49 -22.51 -6.74
N GLU A 48 22.40 -23.76 -6.27
CA GLU A 48 21.50 -24.77 -6.82
C GLU A 48 20.02 -24.34 -6.72
N ALA A 49 19.61 -23.74 -5.61
CA ALA A 49 18.24 -23.24 -5.44
C ALA A 49 17.94 -22.09 -6.41
N ILE A 50 18.90 -21.19 -6.64
CA ILE A 50 18.77 -20.10 -7.60
C ILE A 50 18.68 -20.65 -9.02
N ASP A 51 19.52 -21.60 -9.41
CA ASP A 51 19.54 -22.23 -10.73
C ASP A 51 18.25 -23.00 -11.02
N GLN A 52 17.67 -23.66 -10.00
CA GLN A 52 16.36 -24.32 -10.11
C GLN A 52 15.20 -23.32 -10.24
N TRP A 53 15.30 -22.18 -9.58
CA TRP A 53 14.26 -21.16 -9.59
C TRP A 53 14.33 -20.26 -10.82
N TYR A 54 15.56 -19.91 -11.29
CA TYR A 54 15.77 -18.98 -12.39
C TYR A 54 15.68 -19.68 -13.73
N HIS A 55 14.65 -19.36 -14.50
CA HIS A 55 14.55 -19.74 -15.92
C HIS A 55 14.62 -18.49 -16.79
N PRO A 56 15.26 -18.55 -17.98
CA PRO A 56 15.39 -17.40 -18.88
C PRO A 56 14.08 -16.70 -19.23
N ASP A 57 12.98 -17.44 -19.23
CA ASP A 57 11.63 -16.95 -19.51
C ASP A 57 10.89 -16.45 -18.24
N LEU A 58 11.48 -16.60 -17.04
CA LEU A 58 10.86 -16.16 -15.78
C LEU A 58 10.57 -14.67 -15.79
N VAL A 59 11.53 -13.84 -16.26
CA VAL A 59 11.37 -12.40 -16.35
C VAL A 59 10.25 -12.05 -17.32
N ALA A 60 10.19 -12.71 -18.48
CA ALA A 60 9.11 -12.52 -19.45
C ALA A 60 7.75 -12.94 -18.90
N LYS A 61 7.67 -14.08 -18.19
CA LYS A 61 6.46 -14.56 -17.52
C LYS A 61 6.01 -13.60 -16.41
N LEU A 62 6.95 -13.11 -15.58
CA LEU A 62 6.66 -12.11 -14.55
C LEU A 62 6.18 -10.78 -15.14
N GLN A 63 6.83 -10.29 -16.20
CA GLN A 63 6.39 -9.10 -16.92
C GLN A 63 5.03 -9.29 -17.57
N GLN A 64 4.77 -10.45 -18.17
CA GLN A 64 3.46 -10.77 -18.74
C GLN A 64 2.39 -10.88 -17.66
N LYS A 65 2.69 -11.53 -16.55
CA LYS A 65 1.80 -11.62 -15.38
C LYS A 65 1.54 -10.22 -14.80
N HIS A 66 2.57 -9.40 -14.69
CA HIS A 66 2.45 -8.00 -14.23
C HIS A 66 1.65 -7.12 -15.21
N LYS A 67 1.85 -7.31 -16.53
CA LYS A 67 1.03 -6.64 -17.57
C LYS A 67 -0.43 -7.10 -17.54
N GLN A 68 -0.68 -8.39 -17.34
CA GLN A 68 -2.04 -8.93 -17.19
C GLN A 68 -2.69 -8.42 -15.90
N GLN A 69 -1.96 -8.42 -14.78
CA GLN A 69 -2.41 -7.89 -13.51
C GLN A 69 -2.70 -6.39 -13.58
N ASN A 70 -1.83 -5.61 -14.22
CA ASN A 70 -2.08 -4.18 -14.47
C ASN A 70 -3.26 -3.93 -15.43
N ARG A 71 -3.54 -4.85 -16.37
CA ARG A 71 -4.75 -4.77 -17.21
C ARG A 71 -6.02 -5.11 -16.43
N THR A 72 -5.95 -6.01 -15.46
CA THR A 72 -7.08 -6.31 -14.57
C THR A 72 -7.25 -5.26 -13.47
N HIS A 73 -6.17 -4.56 -13.07
CA HIS A 73 -6.21 -3.45 -12.11
C HIS A 73 -6.65 -2.11 -12.70
N THR A 74 -6.62 -1.92 -14.00
CA THR A 74 -7.57 -1.02 -14.61
C THR A 74 -8.95 -1.69 -14.61
N VAL A 75 -9.47 -2.03 -13.44
CA VAL A 75 -10.92 -1.96 -13.27
C VAL A 75 -11.26 -0.57 -13.79
N ARG A 76 -11.80 -0.49 -15.01
CA ARG A 76 -12.58 0.65 -15.42
C ARG A 76 -13.61 0.76 -14.30
N ARG A 77 -13.26 1.54 -13.29
CA ARG A 77 -14.23 2.03 -12.33
C ARG A 77 -15.19 2.83 -13.21
N LYS A 78 -16.21 2.16 -13.74
CA LYS A 78 -17.38 2.85 -14.23
C LYS A 78 -17.64 3.82 -13.11
N ALA A 79 -17.61 5.12 -13.41
CA ALA A 79 -17.88 6.14 -12.42
C ALA A 79 -19.22 5.76 -11.78
N ARG A 80 -19.14 5.02 -10.67
CA ARG A 80 -20.34 4.66 -9.91
C ARG A 80 -20.73 5.94 -9.20
N PRO A 81 -22.02 6.26 -9.15
CA PRO A 81 -22.49 7.40 -8.38
C PRO A 81 -21.91 7.28 -6.96
N VAL A 82 -21.63 8.41 -6.33
CA VAL A 82 -21.08 8.47 -4.97
C VAL A 82 -21.97 7.70 -3.99
N MET A 83 -23.27 7.73 -4.22
CA MET A 83 -24.31 7.01 -3.47
C MET A 83 -25.21 6.24 -4.43
N LEU A 84 -25.74 5.10 -4.02
CA LEU A 84 -26.69 4.30 -4.77
C LEU A 84 -27.98 5.09 -5.03
N ASN A 85 -28.46 5.81 -4.02
CA ASN A 85 -29.59 6.74 -4.13
C ASN A 85 -29.37 7.91 -3.16
N ALA A 86 -28.92 9.05 -3.71
CA ALA A 86 -28.62 10.23 -2.90
C ALA A 86 -29.88 10.87 -2.27
N GLU A 87 -31.05 10.84 -2.97
CA GLU A 87 -32.30 11.42 -2.46
C GLU A 87 -32.81 10.66 -1.22
N LYS A 88 -32.60 9.34 -1.20
CA LYS A 88 -32.99 8.48 -0.06
C LYS A 88 -31.85 8.28 0.94
N GLY A 89 -30.69 8.88 0.74
CA GLY A 89 -29.52 8.70 1.59
C GLY A 89 -28.91 7.28 1.56
N ILE A 90 -29.22 6.49 0.52
CA ILE A 90 -28.73 5.11 0.38
C ILE A 90 -27.35 5.14 -0.27
N ILE A 91 -26.33 4.68 0.45
CA ILE A 91 -24.94 4.63 -0.04
C ILE A 91 -24.69 3.36 -0.85
N SER A 92 -25.10 2.21 -0.33
CA SER A 92 -24.85 0.90 -0.94
C SER A 92 -25.96 -0.10 -0.60
N HIS A 93 -25.91 -1.29 -1.19
CA HIS A 93 -26.78 -2.41 -0.82
C HIS A 93 -26.45 -3.00 0.57
N TYR A 94 -25.36 -2.57 1.20
CA TYR A 94 -24.84 -3.12 2.45
C TYR A 94 -25.03 -2.17 3.64
N ASP A 95 -25.78 -1.09 3.49
CA ASP A 95 -25.90 -0.03 4.51
C ASP A 95 -26.37 -0.57 5.85
N GLU A 96 -27.35 -1.48 5.87
CA GLU A 96 -27.88 -2.08 7.12
C GLU A 96 -26.80 -2.91 7.84
N ILE A 97 -25.99 -3.67 7.09
CA ILE A 97 -24.90 -4.47 7.64
C ILE A 97 -23.82 -3.54 8.20
N LEU A 98 -23.44 -2.51 7.41
CA LEU A 98 -22.42 -1.53 7.80
C LEU A 98 -22.85 -0.75 9.06
N GLN A 99 -24.11 -0.32 9.16
CA GLN A 99 -24.66 0.37 10.33
C GLN A 99 -24.57 -0.49 11.58
N ARG A 100 -25.01 -1.73 11.50
CA ARG A 100 -25.02 -2.69 12.61
C ARG A 100 -23.61 -2.94 13.15
N HIS A 101 -22.65 -3.20 12.26
CA HIS A 101 -21.30 -3.51 12.67
C HIS A 101 -20.49 -2.28 13.10
N ALA A 102 -20.66 -1.11 12.48
CA ALA A 102 -19.98 0.13 12.86
C ALA A 102 -20.28 0.53 14.30
N THR A 103 -21.51 0.29 14.78
CA THR A 103 -21.92 0.58 16.16
C THR A 103 -21.06 -0.18 17.17
N SER A 104 -20.62 -1.40 16.85
CA SER A 104 -19.82 -2.24 17.75
C SER A 104 -18.42 -1.70 18.07
N ILE A 105 -17.90 -0.80 17.21
CA ILE A 105 -16.60 -0.14 17.37
C ILE A 105 -16.73 1.38 17.60
N GLY A 106 -17.95 1.88 17.69
CA GLY A 106 -18.23 3.31 17.89
C GLY A 106 -17.84 4.21 16.72
N TRP A 107 -17.87 3.66 15.50
CA TRP A 107 -17.59 4.43 14.29
C TRP A 107 -18.87 4.94 13.61
N ASP A 108 -18.76 6.05 12.91
CA ASP A 108 -19.79 6.45 11.95
C ASP A 108 -19.85 5.37 10.83
N TRP A 109 -21.02 4.79 10.62
CA TRP A 109 -21.20 3.75 9.60
C TRP A 109 -20.85 4.22 8.17
N ARG A 110 -21.00 5.53 7.90
CA ARG A 110 -20.62 6.12 6.62
C ARG A 110 -19.11 6.14 6.41
N LEU A 111 -18.33 6.19 7.50
CA LEU A 111 -16.88 6.02 7.44
C LEU A 111 -16.52 4.57 7.09
N LEU A 112 -17.19 3.59 7.72
CA LEU A 112 -17.02 2.18 7.38
C LEU A 112 -17.46 1.89 5.94
N ALA A 113 -18.55 2.53 5.47
CA ALA A 113 -18.98 2.47 4.08
C ALA A 113 -17.93 3.06 3.12
N ALA A 114 -17.31 4.18 3.48
CA ALA A 114 -16.23 4.79 2.69
C ALA A 114 -15.01 3.88 2.59
N GLN A 115 -14.65 3.18 3.67
CA GLN A 115 -13.59 2.19 3.67
C GLN A 115 -13.97 0.98 2.79
N CYS A 116 -15.14 0.40 2.96
CA CYS A 116 -15.63 -0.71 2.13
C CYS A 116 -15.60 -0.37 0.63
N TYR A 117 -15.97 0.86 0.27
CA TYR A 117 -15.83 1.32 -1.11
C TYR A 117 -14.37 1.40 -1.55
N GLN A 118 -13.46 1.89 -0.70
CA GLN A 118 -12.04 2.00 -1.01
C GLN A 118 -11.40 0.62 -1.23
N GLU A 119 -11.86 -0.39 -0.48
CA GLU A 119 -11.39 -1.77 -0.59
C GLU A 119 -11.87 -2.44 -1.89
N SER A 120 -13.17 -2.48 -2.12
CA SER A 120 -13.76 -3.31 -3.17
C SER A 120 -14.69 -2.59 -4.13
N ALA A 121 -14.98 -1.29 -3.93
CA ALA A 121 -16.09 -0.58 -4.57
C ALA A 121 -17.44 -1.30 -4.39
N TYR A 122 -17.63 -1.94 -3.22
CA TYR A 122 -18.79 -2.76 -2.86
C TYR A 122 -18.96 -4.03 -3.73
N ASP A 123 -17.88 -4.57 -4.27
CA ASP A 123 -17.92 -5.87 -4.95
C ASP A 123 -17.63 -7.00 -3.94
N PRO A 124 -18.63 -7.86 -3.61
CA PRO A 124 -18.44 -8.93 -2.64
C PRO A 124 -17.55 -10.06 -3.18
N LYS A 125 -17.24 -10.07 -4.49
CA LYS A 125 -16.39 -11.05 -5.14
C LYS A 125 -15.01 -10.48 -5.52
N ALA A 126 -14.68 -9.28 -5.02
CA ALA A 126 -13.39 -8.66 -5.31
C ALA A 126 -12.23 -9.50 -4.77
N VAL A 127 -11.20 -9.70 -5.59
CA VAL A 127 -9.94 -10.33 -5.22
C VAL A 127 -8.79 -9.41 -5.62
N SER A 128 -7.93 -9.07 -4.67
CA SER A 128 -6.71 -8.31 -4.98
C SER A 128 -5.63 -9.22 -5.54
N TRP A 129 -4.59 -8.62 -6.13
CA TRP A 129 -3.42 -9.36 -6.59
C TRP A 129 -2.68 -10.07 -5.43
N ALA A 130 -2.76 -9.54 -4.22
CA ALA A 130 -2.17 -10.13 -3.01
C ALA A 130 -3.06 -11.22 -2.39
N GLY A 131 -4.25 -11.48 -2.94
CA GLY A 131 -5.18 -12.48 -2.45
C GLY A 131 -6.17 -11.99 -1.41
N ALA A 132 -6.25 -10.68 -1.13
CA ALA A 132 -7.30 -10.12 -0.27
C ALA A 132 -8.68 -10.30 -0.92
N GLN A 133 -9.72 -10.57 -0.12
CA GLN A 133 -11.00 -11.08 -0.62
C GLN A 133 -12.19 -10.32 -0.04
N GLY A 134 -13.21 -10.12 -0.88
CA GLY A 134 -14.54 -9.64 -0.51
C GLY A 134 -14.61 -8.13 -0.26
N LEU A 135 -15.69 -7.70 0.39
CA LEU A 135 -16.07 -6.30 0.57
C LEU A 135 -15.02 -5.46 1.31
N MET A 136 -14.41 -6.03 2.34
CA MET A 136 -13.41 -5.38 3.19
C MET A 136 -11.98 -5.87 2.88
N GLN A 137 -11.79 -6.63 1.78
CA GLN A 137 -10.48 -7.12 1.33
C GLN A 137 -9.69 -7.80 2.45
N ILE A 138 -10.28 -8.84 3.04
CA ILE A 138 -9.65 -9.60 4.11
C ILE A 138 -8.63 -10.58 3.52
N MET A 139 -7.40 -10.54 4.03
CA MET A 139 -6.37 -11.51 3.66
C MET A 139 -6.73 -12.92 4.19
N PRO A 140 -6.40 -13.99 3.46
CA PRO A 140 -6.72 -15.36 3.89
C PRO A 140 -6.23 -15.71 5.30
N GLU A 141 -5.02 -15.28 5.65
CA GLU A 141 -4.46 -15.47 6.99
C GLU A 141 -5.28 -14.73 8.07
N THR A 142 -5.70 -13.49 7.76
CA THR A 142 -6.55 -12.71 8.66
C THR A 142 -7.95 -13.34 8.78
N ALA A 143 -8.51 -13.87 7.69
CA ALA A 143 -9.78 -14.57 7.70
C ALA A 143 -9.72 -15.82 8.61
N ALA A 144 -8.64 -16.60 8.49
CA ALA A 144 -8.41 -17.77 9.33
C ALA A 144 -8.25 -17.37 10.81
N HIS A 145 -7.45 -16.35 11.12
CA HIS A 145 -7.26 -15.81 12.47
C HIS A 145 -8.59 -15.36 13.10
N LEU A 146 -9.43 -14.71 12.31
CA LEU A 146 -10.72 -14.19 12.77
C LEU A 146 -11.86 -15.22 12.72
N GLY A 147 -11.60 -16.46 12.31
CA GLY A 147 -12.58 -17.53 12.26
C GLY A 147 -13.70 -17.28 11.24
N VAL A 148 -13.37 -16.76 10.05
CA VAL A 148 -14.33 -16.53 8.96
C VAL A 148 -14.55 -17.83 8.21
N ASN A 149 -15.81 -18.28 8.12
CA ASN A 149 -16.17 -19.49 7.41
C ASN A 149 -16.36 -19.27 5.90
N ASN A 150 -16.98 -18.13 5.55
CA ASN A 150 -17.24 -17.77 4.16
C ASN A 150 -16.92 -16.29 3.92
N VAL A 151 -15.72 -16.02 3.44
CA VAL A 151 -15.22 -14.67 3.15
C VAL A 151 -16.03 -13.95 2.05
N TRP A 152 -16.78 -14.68 1.23
CA TRP A 152 -17.64 -14.14 0.19
C TRP A 152 -19.03 -13.75 0.69
N ASN A 153 -19.40 -14.16 1.90
CA ASN A 153 -20.62 -13.72 2.54
C ASN A 153 -20.45 -12.26 3.01
N PRO A 154 -21.29 -11.33 2.56
CA PRO A 154 -21.18 -9.91 2.93
C PRO A 154 -21.18 -9.66 4.44
N GLU A 155 -22.04 -10.34 5.17
CA GLU A 155 -22.17 -10.22 6.63
C GLU A 155 -20.88 -10.66 7.33
N GLU A 156 -20.37 -11.86 7.00
CA GLU A 156 -19.16 -12.41 7.61
C GLU A 156 -17.92 -11.57 7.25
N ASN A 157 -17.83 -11.10 6.01
CA ASN A 157 -16.71 -10.30 5.54
C ASN A 157 -16.65 -8.93 6.23
N ILE A 158 -17.78 -8.22 6.30
CA ILE A 158 -17.85 -6.92 7.01
C ILE A 158 -17.59 -7.12 8.51
N ALA A 159 -18.20 -8.14 9.13
CA ALA A 159 -17.97 -8.46 10.54
C ALA A 159 -16.47 -8.74 10.81
N ALA A 160 -15.79 -9.47 9.93
CA ALA A 160 -14.36 -9.73 10.04
C ALA A 160 -13.54 -8.43 9.91
N GLY A 161 -13.83 -7.59 8.93
CA GLY A 161 -13.19 -6.28 8.78
C GLY A 161 -13.31 -5.43 10.04
N VAL A 162 -14.51 -5.40 10.64
CA VAL A 162 -14.75 -4.64 11.87
C VAL A 162 -14.02 -5.25 13.07
N ARG A 163 -13.96 -6.58 13.21
CA ARG A 163 -13.13 -7.22 14.25
C ARG A 163 -11.66 -6.85 14.10
N TYR A 164 -11.14 -6.87 12.88
CA TYR A 164 -9.76 -6.47 12.61
C TYR A 164 -9.51 -4.99 12.92
N LEU A 165 -10.43 -4.08 12.55
CA LEU A 165 -10.36 -2.66 12.93
C LEU A 165 -10.35 -2.47 14.46
N LYS A 166 -11.11 -3.27 15.21
CA LYS A 166 -11.11 -3.26 16.67
C LYS A 166 -9.76 -3.68 17.24
N GLU A 167 -9.16 -4.76 16.70
CA GLU A 167 -7.81 -5.20 17.09
C GLU A 167 -6.76 -4.13 16.81
N LEU A 168 -6.80 -3.51 15.62
CA LEU A 168 -5.90 -2.42 15.26
C LEU A 168 -6.10 -1.20 16.18
N SER A 169 -7.35 -0.85 16.51
CA SER A 169 -7.64 0.23 17.47
C SER A 169 -7.03 -0.04 18.85
N GLY A 170 -7.03 -1.29 19.28
CA GLY A 170 -6.34 -1.75 20.50
C GLY A 170 -4.83 -1.48 20.45
N LYS A 171 -4.21 -1.57 19.27
CA LYS A 171 -2.77 -1.29 19.11
C LYS A 171 -2.41 0.20 19.12
N PHE A 172 -3.36 1.12 19.10
CA PHE A 172 -3.16 2.56 19.12
C PHE A 172 -3.88 3.25 20.29
N GLN A 173 -4.04 2.57 21.43
CA GLN A 173 -4.69 3.13 22.62
C GLN A 173 -3.94 4.32 23.24
N ASP A 174 -2.64 4.41 23.00
CA ASP A 174 -1.78 5.54 23.37
C ASP A 174 -2.17 6.87 22.69
N ILE A 175 -2.94 6.82 21.59
CA ILE A 175 -3.54 7.99 20.98
C ILE A 175 -4.88 8.24 21.68
N GLY A 176 -4.92 9.22 22.61
CA GLY A 176 -6.10 9.49 23.44
C GLY A 176 -7.31 9.98 22.65
N ASP A 177 -7.10 10.81 21.63
CA ASP A 177 -8.16 11.28 20.75
C ASP A 177 -8.65 10.17 19.82
N ARG A 178 -9.95 9.79 19.99
CA ARG A 178 -10.57 8.73 19.19
C ARG A 178 -10.68 9.10 17.70
N HIS A 179 -10.89 10.38 17.37
CA HIS A 179 -10.99 10.83 15.99
C HIS A 179 -9.63 10.78 15.29
N GLU A 180 -8.57 11.18 15.97
CA GLU A 180 -7.21 11.02 15.45
C GLU A 180 -6.87 9.55 15.28
N ARG A 181 -7.13 8.71 16.30
CA ARG A 181 -6.85 7.27 16.29
C ARG A 181 -7.41 6.56 15.06
N ILE A 182 -8.59 6.95 14.57
CA ILE A 182 -9.22 6.37 13.37
C ILE A 182 -8.27 6.42 12.17
N PHE A 183 -7.56 7.53 11.94
CA PHE A 183 -6.66 7.65 10.79
C PHE A 183 -5.45 6.72 10.89
N PHE A 184 -4.92 6.51 12.08
CA PHE A 184 -3.85 5.55 12.33
C PHE A 184 -4.32 4.12 12.14
N VAL A 185 -5.54 3.80 12.55
CA VAL A 185 -6.16 2.49 12.34
C VAL A 185 -6.35 2.22 10.84
N LEU A 186 -6.88 3.19 10.09
CA LEU A 186 -7.02 3.08 8.64
C LEU A 186 -5.67 2.90 7.94
N ALA A 187 -4.66 3.68 8.33
CA ALA A 187 -3.31 3.55 7.79
C ALA A 187 -2.71 2.17 8.09
N ALA A 188 -2.91 1.66 9.31
CA ALA A 188 -2.44 0.35 9.72
C ALA A 188 -3.17 -0.81 9.04
N TYR A 189 -4.45 -0.62 8.70
CA TYR A 189 -5.22 -1.58 7.93
C TYR A 189 -4.62 -1.81 6.54
N ASN A 190 -4.18 -0.75 5.87
CA ASN A 190 -3.60 -0.79 4.54
C ASN A 190 -2.09 -1.10 4.57
N GLY A 191 -1.32 -0.37 5.38
CA GLY A 191 0.15 -0.40 5.36
C GLY A 191 0.80 -1.20 6.50
N GLY A 192 0.00 -1.70 7.44
CA GLY A 192 0.48 -2.45 8.60
C GLY A 192 0.89 -1.57 9.79
N THR A 193 0.67 -2.10 10.99
CA THR A 193 0.91 -1.38 12.26
C THR A 193 2.38 -0.96 12.43
N GLY A 194 3.32 -1.80 11.99
CA GLY A 194 4.76 -1.55 12.13
C GLY A 194 5.20 -0.28 11.43
N HIS A 195 4.84 -0.13 10.16
CA HIS A 195 5.21 1.05 9.38
C HIS A 195 4.54 2.34 9.89
N VAL A 196 3.30 2.24 10.40
CA VAL A 196 2.65 3.40 11.04
C VAL A 196 3.41 3.79 12.31
N ARG A 197 3.87 2.85 13.11
CA ARG A 197 4.71 3.10 14.29
C ARG A 197 6.07 3.70 13.92
N ASP A 198 6.67 3.27 12.81
CA ASP A 198 7.90 3.86 12.28
C ASP A 198 7.68 5.34 11.89
N ALA A 199 6.60 5.65 11.19
CA ALA A 199 6.24 7.03 10.86
C ALA A 199 6.01 7.90 12.12
N MET A 200 5.37 7.35 13.15
CA MET A 200 5.21 8.03 14.45
C MET A 200 6.56 8.27 15.14
N ALA A 201 7.49 7.33 15.05
CA ALA A 201 8.83 7.47 15.61
C ALA A 201 9.64 8.56 14.88
N LEU A 202 9.56 8.61 13.55
CA LEU A 202 10.16 9.67 12.75
C LEU A 202 9.55 11.04 13.10
N ALA A 203 8.22 11.14 13.18
CA ALA A 203 7.55 12.38 13.56
C ALA A 203 8.05 12.88 14.92
N ARG A 204 8.14 12.00 15.93
CA ARG A 204 8.69 12.33 17.26
C ARG A 204 10.15 12.78 17.18
N LYS A 205 10.99 12.07 16.42
CA LYS A 205 12.40 12.42 16.21
C LYS A 205 12.56 13.84 15.64
N HIS A 206 11.64 14.25 14.78
CA HIS A 206 11.63 15.59 14.15
C HIS A 206 10.80 16.62 14.92
N GLY A 207 10.49 16.40 16.20
CA GLY A 207 9.78 17.36 17.05
C GLY A 207 8.31 17.57 16.70
N ARG A 208 7.69 16.61 15.98
CA ARG A 208 6.27 16.63 15.64
C ARG A 208 5.46 15.80 16.62
N ASN A 209 4.17 16.10 16.72
CA ASN A 209 3.27 15.33 17.58
C ASN A 209 2.98 13.95 16.96
N PRO A 210 3.46 12.83 17.55
CA PRO A 210 3.25 11.49 17.00
C PRO A 210 1.80 11.00 17.11
N ASN A 211 0.94 11.70 17.82
CA ASN A 211 -0.44 11.33 18.10
C ASN A 211 -1.46 12.08 17.23
N THR A 212 -1.02 12.91 16.29
CA THR A 212 -1.88 13.61 15.35
C THR A 212 -1.56 13.18 13.91
N TRP A 213 -2.60 12.81 13.17
CA TRP A 213 -2.43 12.33 11.80
C TRP A 213 -1.79 13.38 10.87
N ARG A 214 -2.14 14.65 11.09
CA ARG A 214 -1.55 15.76 10.32
C ARG A 214 -0.03 15.80 10.42
N ASP A 215 0.51 15.52 11.60
CA ASP A 215 1.94 15.56 11.86
C ASP A 215 2.66 14.26 11.47
N VAL A 216 1.95 13.12 11.43
CA VAL A 216 2.52 11.80 11.10
C VAL A 216 2.39 11.46 9.62
N SER A 217 1.30 11.84 8.95
CA SER A 217 1.07 11.46 7.54
C SER A 217 2.19 11.88 6.57
N PRO A 218 2.93 12.99 6.74
CA PRO A 218 4.10 13.30 5.91
C PRO A 218 5.21 12.25 6.05
N TYR A 219 5.39 11.66 7.24
CA TYR A 219 6.41 10.63 7.47
C TYR A 219 6.00 9.27 6.91
N ILE A 220 4.70 9.00 6.77
CA ILE A 220 4.21 7.85 5.99
C ILE A 220 4.74 7.95 4.54
N LEU A 221 4.63 9.12 3.91
CA LEU A 221 5.15 9.35 2.55
C LEU A 221 6.67 9.25 2.49
N LEU A 222 7.36 9.75 3.49
CA LEU A 222 8.82 9.76 3.54
C LEU A 222 9.43 8.35 3.72
N LEU A 223 8.67 7.35 4.20
CA LEU A 223 9.11 5.96 4.25
C LEU A 223 9.34 5.32 2.87
N GLU A 224 9.03 6.00 1.77
CA GLU A 224 9.45 5.61 0.41
C GLU A 224 10.91 5.96 0.11
N GLN A 225 11.52 6.86 0.88
CA GLN A 225 12.84 7.40 0.59
C GLN A 225 13.92 6.71 1.43
N PRO A 226 15.07 6.32 0.83
CA PRO A 226 16.13 5.58 1.51
C PRO A 226 16.62 6.22 2.81
N GLN A 227 16.78 7.54 2.84
CA GLN A 227 17.27 8.26 4.01
C GLN A 227 16.32 8.18 5.21
N TYR A 228 15.03 7.85 4.99
CA TYR A 228 14.04 7.70 6.06
C TYR A 228 13.80 6.24 6.42
N TYR A 229 13.66 5.33 5.45
CA TYR A 229 13.42 3.94 5.82
C TYR A 229 14.67 3.21 6.34
N HIS A 230 15.88 3.77 6.14
CA HIS A 230 17.12 3.33 6.80
C HIS A 230 17.43 4.11 8.08
N ASP A 231 16.57 5.05 8.50
CA ASP A 231 16.80 5.77 9.75
C ASP A 231 16.77 4.81 10.94
N PRO A 232 17.70 4.95 11.94
CA PRO A 232 17.74 4.08 13.11
C PRO A 232 16.45 4.02 13.94
N ALA A 233 15.56 5.03 13.81
CA ALA A 233 14.25 5.04 14.46
C ALA A 233 13.21 4.14 13.74
N VAL A 234 13.50 3.69 12.51
CA VAL A 234 12.65 2.86 11.67
C VAL A 234 13.05 1.39 11.84
N LYS A 235 12.06 0.53 12.12
CA LYS A 235 12.28 -0.90 12.39
C LYS A 235 11.77 -1.80 11.26
N PHE A 236 10.77 -1.34 10.51
CA PHE A 236 10.08 -2.13 9.49
C PHE A 236 10.51 -1.74 8.06
N GLY A 237 11.30 -0.66 7.92
CA GLY A 237 11.92 -0.28 6.66
C GLY A 237 10.96 0.37 5.66
N TYR A 238 11.12 0.01 4.38
CA TYR A 238 10.39 0.60 3.27
C TYR A 238 8.87 0.37 3.33
N LEU A 239 8.11 1.45 3.15
CA LEU A 239 6.67 1.42 2.92
C LEU A 239 6.34 2.17 1.63
N ARG A 240 5.40 1.67 0.83
CA ARG A 240 4.78 2.48 -0.24
C ARG A 240 3.80 3.50 0.38
N GLY A 241 4.38 4.56 0.95
CA GLY A 241 3.67 5.54 1.77
C GLY A 241 2.62 6.32 1.00
N SER A 242 2.84 6.57 -0.30
CA SER A 242 1.87 7.23 -1.19
C SER A 242 0.57 6.43 -1.34
N GLU A 243 0.64 5.10 -1.30
CA GLU A 243 -0.54 4.22 -1.31
C GLU A 243 -1.31 4.35 0.01
N THR A 244 -0.61 4.24 1.14
CA THR A 244 -1.23 4.27 2.47
C THR A 244 -1.81 5.65 2.83
N GLU A 245 -1.08 6.74 2.55
CA GLU A 245 -1.60 8.09 2.75
C GLU A 245 -2.80 8.36 1.83
N GLY A 246 -2.68 7.99 0.56
CA GLY A 246 -3.76 8.09 -0.41
C GLY A 246 -5.00 7.31 0.00
N TYR A 247 -4.83 6.12 0.57
CA TYR A 247 -5.92 5.30 1.12
C TYR A 247 -6.68 6.06 2.21
N VAL A 248 -5.98 6.58 3.22
CA VAL A 248 -6.59 7.33 4.33
C VAL A 248 -7.29 8.60 3.83
N ARG A 249 -6.63 9.35 2.94
CA ARG A 249 -7.19 10.58 2.36
C ARG A 249 -8.47 10.29 1.56
N ASN A 250 -8.45 9.28 0.70
CA ASN A 250 -9.60 8.91 -0.14
C ASN A 250 -10.80 8.49 0.72
N ILE A 251 -10.59 7.73 1.79
CA ILE A 251 -11.65 7.33 2.72
C ILE A 251 -12.22 8.57 3.43
N LYS A 252 -11.36 9.45 3.94
CA LYS A 252 -11.76 10.68 4.61
C LYS A 252 -12.60 11.59 3.70
N ASP A 253 -12.16 11.77 2.45
CA ASP A 253 -12.88 12.62 1.50
C ASP A 253 -14.22 12.00 1.09
N ARG A 254 -14.29 10.68 0.91
CA ARG A 254 -15.54 9.97 0.63
C ARG A 254 -16.50 9.99 1.82
N TRP A 255 -16.00 9.80 3.02
CA TRP A 255 -16.80 9.92 4.23
C TRP A 255 -17.46 11.31 4.34
N ARG A 256 -16.71 12.39 4.08
CA ARG A 256 -17.24 13.76 4.03
C ARG A 256 -18.36 13.90 2.98
N GLN A 257 -18.19 13.29 1.81
CA GLN A 257 -19.22 13.28 0.78
C GLN A 257 -20.49 12.57 1.25
N TYR A 258 -20.36 11.41 1.91
CA TYR A 258 -21.48 10.68 2.48
C TYR A 258 -22.18 11.42 3.62
N CYS A 259 -21.48 12.29 4.32
CA CYS A 259 -22.05 13.17 5.34
C CYS A 259 -22.68 14.46 4.76
N GLY A 260 -22.73 14.62 3.42
CA GLY A 260 -23.25 15.84 2.79
C GLY A 260 -22.31 17.04 2.90
N GLN A 261 -21.10 16.87 3.43
CA GLN A 261 -20.08 17.92 3.50
C GLN A 261 -19.25 17.95 2.21
N ALA A 262 -19.90 18.20 1.07
CA ALA A 262 -19.20 18.44 -0.18
C ALA A 262 -18.25 19.63 0.00
N ARG A 263 -16.99 19.49 -0.35
CA ARG A 263 -16.09 20.64 -0.49
C ARG A 263 -16.68 21.56 -1.54
N HIS A 264 -17.10 22.76 -1.15
CA HIS A 264 -17.07 23.89 -2.05
C HIS A 264 -15.58 24.21 -2.28
N SER A 265 -14.92 23.47 -3.15
CA SER A 265 -13.64 23.88 -3.68
C SER A 265 -13.91 24.97 -4.71
N SER A 266 -13.92 26.22 -4.28
CA SER A 266 -13.59 27.33 -5.15
C SER A 266 -12.08 27.22 -5.49
N SER A 267 -11.69 26.23 -6.27
CA SER A 267 -10.45 26.28 -7.00
C SER A 267 -10.74 27.01 -8.30
N THR A 268 -10.56 28.31 -8.28
CA THR A 268 -10.18 29.06 -9.48
C THR A 268 -8.85 28.48 -9.95
N HIS A 269 -8.93 27.38 -10.69
CA HIS A 269 -7.80 26.89 -11.46
C HIS A 269 -7.68 27.83 -12.67
N THR A 270 -6.85 28.86 -12.51
CA THR A 270 -6.30 29.57 -13.66
C THR A 270 -5.41 28.54 -14.38
N PRO A 271 -5.73 28.14 -15.64
CA PRO A 271 -4.84 27.25 -16.35
C PRO A 271 -3.50 27.93 -16.54
N PRO A 272 -2.36 27.24 -16.35
CA PRO A 272 -1.08 27.80 -16.70
C PRO A 272 -1.03 28.15 -18.19
N PRO A 273 -0.30 29.21 -18.59
CA PRO A 273 -0.22 29.61 -20.00
C PRO A 273 0.31 28.45 -20.82
N SER A 274 -0.29 28.23 -21.98
CA SER A 274 0.01 27.18 -22.96
C SER A 274 1.49 27.20 -23.37
N GLY A 275 2.31 26.44 -22.68
CA GLY A 275 3.68 26.11 -23.06
C GLY A 275 3.70 24.68 -23.59
N LYS A 276 4.30 24.51 -24.74
CA LYS A 276 4.41 23.31 -25.57
C LYS A 276 4.48 22.01 -24.77
N SER A 277 3.54 21.09 -25.03
CA SER A 277 3.49 19.75 -24.47
C SER A 277 4.76 18.95 -24.81
N ILE A 278 5.60 18.69 -23.82
CA ILE A 278 6.62 17.66 -23.92
C ILE A 278 5.92 16.35 -23.56
N VAL A 279 5.64 15.55 -24.58
CA VAL A 279 5.20 14.16 -24.42
C VAL A 279 6.36 13.40 -23.77
N ARG A 280 6.31 13.21 -22.45
CA ARG A 280 7.21 12.29 -21.76
C ARG A 280 6.65 10.89 -21.89
N ASN A 281 7.35 10.04 -22.61
CA ASN A 281 7.04 8.64 -22.81
C ASN A 281 7.08 7.93 -21.44
N ARG A 282 5.96 7.34 -21.03
CA ARG A 282 5.77 6.65 -19.74
C ARG A 282 6.64 5.40 -19.57
N GLU A 283 7.35 4.98 -20.60
CA GLU A 283 8.21 3.79 -20.55
C GLU A 283 9.59 4.01 -19.90
N SER A 284 10.03 5.26 -19.77
CA SER A 284 11.33 5.57 -19.14
C SER A 284 11.28 5.62 -17.61
N PHE A 285 10.10 5.68 -16.99
CA PHE A 285 9.96 5.84 -15.53
C PHE A 285 10.04 4.53 -14.74
N MET A 286 9.91 3.37 -15.41
CA MET A 286 10.00 2.06 -14.73
C MET A 286 11.41 1.48 -14.65
N LEU A 287 12.38 2.05 -15.36
CA LEU A 287 13.78 1.59 -15.34
C LEU A 287 14.67 2.35 -14.36
N ASP A 288 14.30 3.59 -14.00
CA ASP A 288 15.09 4.41 -13.07
C ASP A 288 14.85 4.11 -11.59
N SER A 289 13.78 3.40 -11.24
CA SER A 289 13.49 3.03 -9.85
C SER A 289 14.17 1.74 -9.38
N LEU A 290 14.83 1.02 -10.30
CA LEU A 290 15.62 -0.19 -9.97
C LEU A 290 17.14 0.05 -10.01
N THR A 291 17.58 1.31 -10.27
CA THR A 291 19.01 1.65 -10.44
C THR A 291 19.48 2.81 -9.56
N ARG A 292 18.78 3.05 -8.44
CA ARG A 292 19.36 3.94 -7.41
C ARG A 292 19.18 3.38 -6.03
#